data_dfb29b304edc9bbe22f901e6ace94906
#
_entry.id   dfb29b304edc9bbe22f901e6ace94906
#
_cell.length_a   1.000
_cell.length_b   1.000
_cell.length_c   1.000
_cell.angle_alpha   90.00
_cell.angle_beta   90.00
_cell.angle_gamma   90.00
#
_symmetry.space_group_name_H-M   'P 1'
#
loop_
_entity.id
_entity.type
_entity.pdbx_description
1 polymer ?
#
loop_
_entity_poly.entity_id
_entity_poly.type
_entity_poly.pdbx_seq_one_letter_code
_entity_poly.pdbx_strand_id
1 'polypeptide(L)'
;MIVAFGDQYSKWRVDTGKVPAACGLTGIISRDGNRMAGDLIIESMRNIHDRGNGLGGGFAGYGIYPEHADDYAVHIMFEDVRGKAECERLLEESLEIVFAEEIPTQPSAAIVDAPLLWRYFARPRSERVSAAGLADDDFMVRLVMTINTTVPGTFVFSSGKNMGVFKAVGFAEDVGEFFRLPEYQAYTWIGHGRFPTNTPGWWGGAHPFNILDWAVVHNGEISSYGINKRYLEMFGYECTLLTDTEVMAYLFDLLIRKHGLPIEVACKVLAAPFWKDIDVDEDAAEQELFTSLRMVYGSALVNGPFAVIVGFSRGMLGLNDRIKLRPLVAATKDDLLYVSSEEAAIRQICPRPDRVWAPDAGQPVIGQLKGDV
;
A
#
# COMPACT_ATOMS: atom_id res chain seq x y z
N MET A 1 4.67 -28.83 -39.13
CA MET A 1 5.37 -27.77 -39.90
C MET A 1 5.18 -26.48 -39.10
N ILE A 2 6.16 -26.15 -38.27
CA ILE A 2 6.17 -24.90 -37.49
C ILE A 2 6.74 -23.82 -38.42
N VAL A 3 5.88 -22.92 -38.88
CA VAL A 3 6.31 -21.78 -39.69
C VAL A 3 6.97 -20.80 -38.72
N ALA A 4 8.30 -20.64 -38.84
CA ALA A 4 9.05 -19.62 -38.13
C ALA A 4 8.66 -18.24 -38.67
N PHE A 5 7.91 -17.46 -37.91
CA PHE A 5 7.58 -16.06 -38.19
C PHE A 5 8.78 -15.11 -37.83
N GLY A 6 10.02 -15.55 -38.11
CA GLY A 6 11.20 -14.90 -37.55
C GLY A 6 11.67 -13.60 -38.23
N ASP A 7 11.42 -13.36 -39.51
CA ASP A 7 12.18 -12.35 -40.25
C ASP A 7 11.42 -11.16 -40.85
N GLN A 8 10.11 -11.19 -40.88
CA GLN A 8 9.34 -10.05 -41.45
C GLN A 8 9.13 -8.87 -40.51
N TYR A 9 9.30 -9.04 -39.21
CA TYR A 9 9.06 -8.00 -38.20
C TYR A 9 10.32 -7.31 -37.70
N SER A 10 11.52 -7.73 -38.12
CA SER A 10 12.79 -7.13 -37.69
C SER A 10 12.93 -5.65 -38.11
N LYS A 11 12.28 -5.22 -39.20
CA LYS A 11 12.28 -3.83 -39.68
C LYS A 11 11.44 -2.87 -38.84
N TRP A 12 10.57 -3.38 -37.96
CA TRP A 12 9.66 -2.59 -37.13
C TRP A 12 10.02 -2.64 -35.64
N ARG A 13 11.07 -3.36 -35.25
CA ARG A 13 11.60 -3.32 -33.91
C ARG A 13 12.36 -2.00 -33.72
N VAL A 14 11.66 -1.01 -33.17
CA VAL A 14 12.33 0.08 -32.47
C VAL A 14 12.82 -0.54 -31.16
N ASP A 15 14.10 -0.76 -31.03
CA ASP A 15 14.71 -1.11 -29.74
C ASP A 15 14.60 0.13 -28.86
N THR A 16 13.57 0.18 -28.03
CA THR A 16 13.31 1.30 -27.12
C THR A 16 14.15 1.19 -25.86
N GLY A 17 14.99 0.15 -25.73
CA GLY A 17 15.71 -0.16 -24.49
C GLY A 17 14.78 -0.50 -23.32
N LYS A 18 13.46 -0.61 -23.54
CA LYS A 18 12.48 -0.97 -22.52
C LYS A 18 12.39 -2.48 -22.38
N VAL A 19 12.71 -2.98 -21.21
CA VAL A 19 12.37 -4.34 -20.81
C VAL A 19 10.90 -4.36 -20.44
N PRO A 20 10.05 -5.19 -21.08
CA PRO A 20 8.65 -5.33 -20.68
C PRO A 20 8.57 -5.92 -19.27
N ALA A 21 8.19 -5.12 -18.31
CA ALA A 21 8.03 -5.54 -16.92
C ALA A 21 6.81 -4.82 -16.30
N ALA A 22 6.42 -5.26 -15.13
CA ALA A 22 5.33 -4.67 -14.36
C ALA A 22 5.65 -4.85 -12.88
N CYS A 23 5.18 -3.95 -12.01
CA CYS A 23 5.44 -3.97 -10.58
C CYS A 23 5.31 -5.36 -9.95
N GLY A 24 6.18 -5.67 -9.00
CA GLY A 24 6.12 -6.86 -8.15
C GLY A 24 5.45 -6.56 -6.82
N LEU A 25 4.50 -7.41 -6.42
CA LEU A 25 3.84 -7.34 -5.11
C LEU A 25 4.04 -8.65 -4.37
N THR A 26 4.21 -8.56 -3.06
CA THR A 26 4.10 -9.72 -2.17
C THR A 26 3.58 -9.29 -0.81
N GLY A 27 2.89 -10.19 -0.11
CA GLY A 27 2.41 -10.01 1.24
C GLY A 27 2.28 -11.33 1.97
N ILE A 28 2.47 -11.30 3.28
CA ILE A 28 2.33 -12.43 4.19
C ILE A 28 1.71 -11.96 5.50
N ILE A 29 0.80 -12.76 6.04
CA ILE A 29 0.24 -12.57 7.38
C ILE A 29 0.23 -13.90 8.13
N SER A 30 0.64 -13.87 9.41
CA SER A 30 0.32 -14.89 10.38
C SER A 30 -1.02 -14.55 11.04
N ARG A 31 -2.03 -15.37 10.82
CA ARG A 31 -3.37 -15.15 11.39
C ARG A 31 -3.43 -15.42 12.89
N ASP A 32 -2.45 -16.14 13.42
CA ASP A 32 -2.29 -16.38 14.86
C ASP A 32 -1.47 -15.27 15.55
N GLY A 33 -1.04 -14.23 14.79
CA GLY A 33 -0.28 -13.09 15.32
C GLY A 33 1.20 -13.37 15.57
N ASN A 34 1.73 -14.51 15.09
CA ASN A 34 3.15 -14.82 15.20
C ASN A 34 3.96 -13.81 14.38
N ARG A 35 5.00 -13.24 14.99
CA ARG A 35 5.83 -12.25 14.34
C ARG A 35 6.93 -12.92 13.52
N MET A 36 7.15 -12.42 12.32
CA MET A 36 8.14 -12.87 11.34
C MET A 36 9.13 -11.75 11.09
N ALA A 37 10.43 -12.07 11.01
CA ALA A 37 11.46 -11.11 10.69
C ALA A 37 11.33 -10.60 9.23
N GLY A 38 11.82 -9.37 8.99
CA GLY A 38 11.68 -8.72 7.69
C GLY A 38 12.55 -9.29 6.59
N ASP A 39 13.52 -10.19 6.89
CA ASP A 39 14.26 -10.94 5.89
C ASP A 39 13.37 -11.81 5.02
N LEU A 40 12.30 -12.37 5.60
CA LEU A 40 11.35 -13.23 4.89
C LEU A 40 10.70 -12.49 3.71
N ILE A 41 10.21 -11.26 3.94
CA ILE A 41 9.55 -10.47 2.88
C ILE A 41 10.57 -9.96 1.85
N ILE A 42 11.80 -9.66 2.27
CA ILE A 42 12.90 -9.27 1.37
C ILE A 42 13.22 -10.42 0.41
N GLU A 43 13.34 -11.65 0.90
CA GLU A 43 13.63 -12.83 0.07
C GLU A 43 12.50 -13.11 -0.94
N SER A 44 11.25 -12.93 -0.55
CA SER A 44 10.12 -13.03 -1.48
C SER A 44 10.21 -11.99 -2.59
N MET A 45 10.53 -10.74 -2.27
CA MET A 45 10.70 -9.67 -3.26
C MET A 45 11.91 -9.88 -4.16
N ARG A 46 13.04 -10.38 -3.62
CA ARG A 46 14.24 -10.70 -4.40
C ARG A 46 13.96 -11.74 -5.49
N ASN A 47 13.08 -12.69 -5.24
CA ASN A 47 12.69 -13.69 -6.25
C ASN A 47 11.99 -13.08 -7.47
N ILE A 48 11.35 -11.92 -7.30
CA ILE A 48 10.65 -11.19 -8.37
C ILE A 48 11.34 -9.85 -8.71
N HIS A 49 12.66 -9.78 -8.53
CA HIS A 49 13.51 -8.62 -8.82
C HIS A 49 13.25 -8.01 -10.19
N ASP A 50 13.18 -8.84 -11.24
CA ASP A 50 12.99 -8.42 -12.63
C ASP A 50 11.64 -7.77 -12.91
N ARG A 51 10.70 -7.81 -11.97
CA ARG A 51 9.45 -7.05 -12.06
C ARG A 51 9.64 -5.57 -11.66
N GLY A 52 10.72 -5.24 -10.97
CA GLY A 52 11.13 -3.87 -10.67
C GLY A 52 12.16 -3.34 -11.66
N ASN A 53 12.45 -2.04 -11.58
CA ASN A 53 13.55 -1.42 -12.34
C ASN A 53 14.41 -0.46 -11.49
N GLY A 54 14.32 -0.57 -10.17
CA GLY A 54 15.07 0.25 -9.22
C GLY A 54 14.57 1.69 -9.06
N LEU A 55 13.47 2.07 -9.70
CA LEU A 55 12.88 3.41 -9.55
C LEU A 55 11.89 3.53 -8.38
N GLY A 56 11.99 2.61 -7.43
CA GLY A 56 11.27 2.62 -6.18
C GLY A 56 10.99 1.22 -5.66
N GLY A 57 11.07 1.07 -4.35
CA GLY A 57 10.71 -0.14 -3.62
C GLY A 57 10.31 0.19 -2.21
N GLY A 58 9.72 -0.77 -1.51
CA GLY A 58 9.44 -0.59 -0.09
C GLY A 58 8.51 -1.63 0.49
N PHE A 59 8.27 -1.46 1.78
CA PHE A 59 7.59 -2.41 2.64
C PHE A 59 6.70 -1.70 3.65
N ALA A 60 5.67 -2.40 4.13
CA ALA A 60 4.99 -2.04 5.35
C ALA A 60 4.92 -3.27 6.27
N GLY A 61 5.14 -3.03 7.57
CA GLY A 61 5.07 -4.04 8.61
C GLY A 61 4.07 -3.65 9.69
N TYR A 62 3.33 -4.63 10.21
CA TYR A 62 2.35 -4.44 11.29
C TYR A 62 2.73 -5.28 12.51
N GLY A 63 2.59 -4.69 13.69
CA GLY A 63 3.06 -5.27 14.95
C GLY A 63 4.53 -4.99 15.23
N ILE A 64 5.14 -4.04 14.53
CA ILE A 64 6.58 -3.76 14.60
C ILE A 64 6.99 -2.85 15.76
N TYR A 65 6.05 -2.16 16.38
CA TYR A 65 6.29 -1.21 17.50
C TYR A 65 5.47 -1.58 18.75
N PRO A 66 5.70 -2.76 19.36
CA PRO A 66 4.88 -3.23 20.48
C PRO A 66 4.94 -2.33 21.72
N GLU A 67 6.04 -1.59 21.91
CA GLU A 67 6.21 -0.65 23.03
C GLU A 67 5.45 0.67 22.80
N HIS A 68 5.04 0.93 21.55
CA HIS A 68 4.28 2.10 21.11
C HIS A 68 3.00 1.69 20.37
N ALA A 69 2.38 0.56 20.79
CA ALA A 69 1.24 -0.01 20.07
C ALA A 69 0.02 0.93 20.00
N ASP A 70 -0.15 1.78 21.01
CA ASP A 70 -1.25 2.74 21.12
C ASP A 70 -0.92 4.13 20.55
N ASP A 71 0.35 4.40 20.25
CA ASP A 71 0.81 5.66 19.70
C ASP A 71 0.75 5.62 18.16
N TYR A 72 0.45 6.77 17.55
CA TYR A 72 0.63 6.91 16.10
C TYR A 72 2.12 6.95 15.78
N ALA A 73 2.59 6.02 14.95
CA ALA A 73 3.95 5.98 14.43
C ALA A 73 4.01 6.80 13.13
N VAL A 74 4.38 8.06 13.25
CA VAL A 74 4.43 9.00 12.12
C VAL A 74 5.84 9.01 11.53
N HIS A 75 6.00 8.44 10.34
CA HIS A 75 7.25 8.51 9.59
C HIS A 75 7.21 9.65 8.59
N ILE A 76 8.24 10.49 8.63
CA ILE A 76 8.32 11.70 7.79
C ILE A 76 9.67 11.72 7.08
N MET A 77 9.65 12.07 5.81
CA MET A 77 10.85 12.43 5.05
C MET A 77 10.90 13.94 4.86
N PHE A 78 12.10 14.50 5.00
CA PHE A 78 12.38 15.92 4.84
C PHE A 78 13.49 16.11 3.83
N GLU A 79 13.29 17.00 2.87
CA GLU A 79 14.34 17.37 1.92
C GLU A 79 15.48 18.12 2.61
N ASP A 80 15.17 18.93 3.64
CA ASP A 80 16.16 19.67 4.41
C ASP A 80 15.78 19.90 5.88
N VAL A 81 16.71 20.48 6.63
CA VAL A 81 16.55 20.78 8.07
C VAL A 81 15.53 21.89 8.35
N ARG A 82 15.21 22.75 7.37
CA ARG A 82 14.23 23.83 7.54
C ARG A 82 12.82 23.27 7.50
N GLY A 83 12.53 22.41 6.51
CA GLY A 83 11.27 21.69 6.44
C GLY A 83 11.05 20.85 7.71
N LYS A 84 12.10 20.18 8.23
CA LYS A 84 12.05 19.44 9.49
C LYS A 84 11.65 20.35 10.65
N ALA A 85 12.34 21.47 10.85
CA ALA A 85 12.08 22.39 11.97
C ALA A 85 10.68 23.03 11.89
N GLU A 86 10.18 23.32 10.69
CA GLU A 86 8.82 23.84 10.48
C GLU A 86 7.77 22.78 10.80
N CYS A 87 7.97 21.54 10.33
CA CYS A 87 7.07 20.41 10.60
C CYS A 87 7.06 20.09 12.11
N GLU A 88 8.21 20.02 12.77
CA GLU A 88 8.30 19.72 14.20
C GLU A 88 7.51 20.71 15.05
N ARG A 89 7.52 22.00 14.72
CA ARG A 89 6.66 23.00 15.41
C ARG A 89 5.18 22.66 15.26
N LEU A 90 4.76 22.28 14.05
CA LEU A 90 3.37 21.90 13.77
C LEU A 90 2.99 20.60 14.51
N LEU A 91 3.91 19.64 14.57
CA LEU A 91 3.72 18.40 15.34
C LEU A 91 3.58 18.71 16.84
N GLU A 92 4.47 19.48 17.42
CA GLU A 92 4.46 19.86 18.85
C GLU A 92 3.20 20.64 19.25
N GLU A 93 2.69 21.50 18.35
CA GLU A 93 1.44 22.22 18.57
C GLU A 93 0.22 21.30 18.54
N SER A 94 0.26 20.20 17.76
CA SER A 94 -0.86 19.33 17.47
C SER A 94 -0.86 18.06 18.30
N LEU A 95 0.33 17.53 18.61
CA LEU A 95 0.54 16.22 19.21
C LEU A 95 1.35 16.31 20.51
N GLU A 96 1.14 15.35 21.39
CA GLU A 96 2.06 14.97 22.44
C GLU A 96 3.06 13.96 21.86
N ILE A 97 4.32 14.37 21.71
CA ILE A 97 5.39 13.51 21.23
C ILE A 97 5.88 12.65 22.39
N VAL A 98 5.66 11.33 22.30
CA VAL A 98 6.09 10.35 23.30
C VAL A 98 7.57 10.01 23.11
N PHE A 99 7.96 9.78 21.84
CA PHE A 99 9.33 9.47 21.46
C PHE A 99 9.58 9.90 20.01
N ALA A 100 10.81 10.33 19.71
CA ALA A 100 11.21 10.69 18.35
C ALA A 100 12.67 10.32 18.11
N GLU A 101 12.94 9.81 16.90
CA GLU A 101 14.31 9.46 16.49
C GLU A 101 14.46 9.50 14.96
N GLU A 102 15.69 9.57 14.50
CA GLU A 102 16.01 9.25 13.12
C GLU A 102 15.69 7.77 12.85
N ILE A 103 15.02 7.48 11.72
CA ILE A 103 14.74 6.08 11.37
C ILE A 103 16.05 5.34 11.16
N PRO A 104 16.31 4.23 11.89
CA PRO A 104 17.56 3.48 11.74
C PRO A 104 17.77 2.98 10.31
N THR A 105 18.91 3.34 9.74
CA THR A 105 19.34 2.92 8.40
C THR A 105 20.76 2.40 8.44
N GLN A 106 21.18 1.78 7.33
CA GLN A 106 22.59 1.43 7.13
C GLN A 106 23.05 1.95 5.76
N PRO A 107 24.34 2.30 5.59
CA PRO A 107 24.87 2.76 4.31
C PRO A 107 24.63 1.72 3.20
N SER A 108 24.16 2.18 2.05
CA SER A 108 23.96 1.36 0.85
C SER A 108 24.45 2.12 -0.38
N ALA A 109 25.20 1.45 -1.25
CA ALA A 109 25.62 2.02 -2.52
C ALA A 109 24.45 2.08 -3.54
N ALA A 110 23.40 1.30 -3.32
CA ALA A 110 22.22 1.25 -4.17
C ALA A 110 21.18 2.33 -3.83
N ILE A 111 21.20 2.84 -2.60
CA ILE A 111 20.24 3.87 -2.13
C ILE A 111 21.00 5.19 -2.01
N VAL A 112 20.76 6.08 -2.96
CA VAL A 112 21.44 7.38 -3.04
C VAL A 112 20.47 8.53 -2.73
N ASP A 113 21.03 9.69 -2.38
CA ASP A 113 20.29 10.94 -2.14
C ASP A 113 19.14 10.76 -1.13
N ALA A 114 19.41 10.03 -0.03
CA ALA A 114 18.43 9.82 1.02
C ALA A 114 18.05 11.15 1.69
N PRO A 115 16.74 11.48 1.82
CA PRO A 115 16.29 12.60 2.60
C PRO A 115 16.53 12.37 4.09
N LEU A 116 16.26 13.35 4.93
CA LEU A 116 16.22 13.15 6.37
C LEU A 116 14.98 12.30 6.71
N LEU A 117 15.17 11.20 7.40
CA LEU A 117 14.12 10.22 7.72
C LEU A 117 13.90 10.15 9.22
N TRP A 118 12.75 10.58 9.67
CA TRP A 118 12.40 10.60 11.10
C TRP A 118 11.12 9.88 11.38
N ARG A 119 11.01 9.26 12.57
CA ARG A 119 9.77 8.73 13.11
C ARG A 119 9.46 9.37 14.46
N TYR A 120 8.17 9.63 14.65
CA TYR A 120 7.61 10.20 15.87
C TYR A 120 6.53 9.27 16.37
N PHE A 121 6.61 8.86 17.62
CA PHE A 121 5.51 8.17 18.30
C PHE A 121 4.75 9.22 19.09
N ALA A 122 3.48 9.41 18.80
CA ALA A 122 2.75 10.56 19.28
C ALA A 122 1.26 10.29 19.48
N ARG A 123 0.62 11.14 20.28
CA ARG A 123 -0.82 11.15 20.52
C ARG A 123 -1.39 12.53 20.20
N PRO A 124 -2.59 12.63 19.61
CA PRO A 124 -3.26 13.91 19.44
C PRO A 124 -3.50 14.59 20.78
N ARG A 125 -3.23 15.91 20.88
CA ARG A 125 -3.56 16.68 22.08
C ARG A 125 -5.07 16.80 22.22
N SER A 126 -5.63 16.38 23.36
CA SER A 126 -7.08 16.33 23.60
C SER A 126 -7.75 17.69 23.38
N GLU A 127 -7.09 18.79 23.80
CA GLU A 127 -7.58 20.15 23.60
C GLU A 127 -7.65 20.54 22.12
N ARG A 128 -6.72 20.04 21.28
CA ARG A 128 -6.71 20.30 19.83
C ARG A 128 -7.80 19.50 19.12
N VAL A 129 -7.95 18.23 19.48
CA VAL A 129 -9.00 17.35 18.97
C VAL A 129 -10.37 17.92 19.29
N SER A 130 -10.60 18.30 20.56
CA SER A 130 -11.86 18.89 21.03
C SER A 130 -12.15 20.22 20.34
N ALA A 131 -11.17 21.11 20.21
CA ALA A 131 -11.32 22.38 19.50
C ALA A 131 -11.65 22.20 18.02
N ALA A 132 -11.17 21.10 17.42
CA ALA A 132 -11.46 20.75 16.02
C ALA A 132 -12.82 20.08 15.84
N GLY A 133 -13.44 19.55 16.91
CA GLY A 133 -14.68 18.77 16.83
C GLY A 133 -14.51 17.45 16.06
N LEU A 134 -13.33 16.82 16.11
CA LEU A 134 -12.97 15.61 15.38
C LEU A 134 -12.71 14.45 16.35
N ALA A 135 -12.72 13.23 15.83
CA ALA A 135 -12.09 12.08 16.47
C ALA A 135 -10.57 12.09 16.21
N ASP A 136 -9.81 11.35 17.01
CA ASP A 136 -8.34 11.30 16.92
C ASP A 136 -7.85 10.92 15.51
N ASP A 137 -8.42 9.89 14.89
CA ASP A 137 -8.05 9.46 13.54
C ASP A 137 -8.34 10.53 12.48
N ASP A 138 -9.50 11.19 12.54
CA ASP A 138 -9.84 12.28 11.61
C ASP A 138 -8.92 13.50 11.82
N PHE A 139 -8.53 13.76 13.06
CA PHE A 139 -7.55 14.79 13.38
C PHE A 139 -6.17 14.45 12.78
N MET A 140 -5.72 13.19 12.92
CA MET A 140 -4.47 12.71 12.32
C MET A 140 -4.50 12.78 10.79
N VAL A 141 -5.58 12.34 10.15
CA VAL A 141 -5.73 12.48 8.69
C VAL A 141 -5.57 13.94 8.27
N ARG A 142 -6.29 14.86 8.94
CA ARG A 142 -6.18 16.30 8.66
C ARG A 142 -4.76 16.83 8.87
N LEU A 143 -4.08 16.39 9.92
CA LEU A 143 -2.70 16.81 10.19
C LEU A 143 -1.75 16.33 9.09
N VAL A 144 -1.86 15.06 8.67
CA VAL A 144 -1.07 14.51 7.56
C VAL A 144 -1.32 15.30 6.27
N MET A 145 -2.59 15.59 5.92
CA MET A 145 -2.93 16.39 4.74
C MET A 145 -2.33 17.81 4.84
N THR A 146 -2.41 18.43 6.02
CA THR A 146 -1.85 19.76 6.27
C THR A 146 -0.34 19.76 6.07
N ILE A 147 0.39 18.81 6.68
CA ILE A 147 1.86 18.73 6.53
C ILE A 147 2.22 18.57 5.05
N ASN A 148 1.64 17.58 4.37
CA ASN A 148 1.97 17.25 2.98
C ASN A 148 1.63 18.37 1.98
N THR A 149 0.72 19.30 2.34
CA THR A 149 0.32 20.42 1.45
C THR A 149 0.95 21.75 1.79
N THR A 150 1.33 21.98 3.06
CA THR A 150 1.75 23.31 3.51
C THR A 150 3.22 23.41 3.91
N VAL A 151 3.89 22.30 4.23
CA VAL A 151 5.31 22.30 4.60
C VAL A 151 6.16 21.85 3.41
N PRO A 152 6.86 22.75 2.71
CA PRO A 152 7.62 22.42 1.52
C PRO A 152 8.70 21.36 1.80
N GLY A 153 8.87 20.40 0.86
CA GLY A 153 9.90 19.37 0.96
C GLY A 153 9.69 18.36 2.11
N THR A 154 8.46 18.29 2.64
CA THR A 154 8.11 17.43 3.79
C THR A 154 6.96 16.52 3.42
N PHE A 155 7.13 15.20 3.66
CA PHE A 155 6.11 14.21 3.31
C PHE A 155 5.96 13.16 4.41
N VAL A 156 4.77 13.09 5.00
CA VAL A 156 4.37 11.98 5.88
C VAL A 156 4.11 10.77 5.00
N PHE A 157 4.81 9.67 5.23
CA PHE A 157 4.68 8.44 4.44
C PHE A 157 4.22 7.23 5.26
N SER A 158 4.08 7.38 6.59
CA SER A 158 3.45 6.43 7.49
C SER A 158 2.79 7.17 8.64
N SER A 159 1.59 6.75 9.06
CA SER A 159 0.83 7.46 10.11
C SER A 159 -0.10 6.55 10.94
N GLY A 160 0.05 5.22 10.88
CA GLY A 160 -0.75 4.26 11.63
C GLY A 160 -0.19 3.93 13.02
N LYS A 161 -0.91 3.08 13.75
CA LYS A 161 -0.50 2.58 15.05
C LYS A 161 0.15 1.20 14.92
N ASN A 162 1.22 0.97 15.71
CA ASN A 162 1.97 -0.30 15.71
C ASN A 162 2.33 -0.80 14.31
N MET A 163 2.58 0.13 13.38
CA MET A 163 2.96 -0.17 12.01
C MET A 163 3.96 0.85 11.48
N GLY A 164 4.63 0.52 10.39
CA GLY A 164 5.50 1.46 9.70
C GLY A 164 5.69 1.11 8.24
N VAL A 165 5.80 2.15 7.42
CA VAL A 165 6.20 2.07 6.01
C VAL A 165 7.68 2.39 5.89
N PHE A 166 8.38 1.66 5.02
CA PHE A 166 9.78 1.82 4.68
C PHE A 166 9.90 1.82 3.16
N LYS A 167 10.28 2.95 2.56
CA LYS A 167 10.31 3.09 1.10
C LYS A 167 11.40 4.03 0.64
N ALA A 168 11.95 3.76 -0.54
CA ALA A 168 13.02 4.53 -1.16
C ALA A 168 13.04 4.36 -2.68
N VAL A 169 13.87 5.14 -3.36
CA VAL A 169 14.30 4.86 -4.73
C VAL A 169 15.38 3.77 -4.66
N GLY A 170 15.12 2.63 -5.27
CA GLY A 170 15.97 1.44 -5.26
C GLY A 170 15.17 0.18 -5.57
N PHE A 171 15.82 -0.95 -5.74
CA PHE A 171 15.14 -2.25 -5.74
C PHE A 171 14.63 -2.59 -4.34
N ALA A 172 13.58 -3.39 -4.26
CA ALA A 172 12.93 -3.68 -2.97
C ALA A 172 13.90 -4.29 -1.95
N GLU A 173 14.74 -5.23 -2.36
CA GLU A 173 15.73 -5.86 -1.49
C GLU A 173 16.75 -4.86 -0.93
N ASP A 174 17.25 -3.93 -1.78
CA ASP A 174 18.18 -2.88 -1.35
C ASP A 174 17.52 -1.94 -0.33
N VAL A 175 16.24 -1.61 -0.55
CA VAL A 175 15.43 -0.80 0.38
C VAL A 175 15.25 -1.52 1.71
N GLY A 176 14.94 -2.83 1.68
CA GLY A 176 14.80 -3.64 2.88
C GLY A 176 16.09 -3.72 3.70
N GLU A 177 17.22 -3.88 3.04
CA GLU A 177 18.55 -3.87 3.67
C GLU A 177 18.88 -2.49 4.22
N PHE A 178 18.67 -1.41 3.45
CA PHE A 178 18.91 -0.03 3.88
C PHE A 178 18.19 0.32 5.18
N PHE A 179 16.90 -0.05 5.30
CA PHE A 179 16.11 0.18 6.51
C PHE A 179 16.29 -0.89 7.59
N ARG A 180 17.24 -1.81 7.45
CA ARG A 180 17.55 -2.87 8.42
C ARG A 180 16.32 -3.72 8.78
N LEU A 181 15.43 -3.99 7.79
CA LEU A 181 14.19 -4.72 8.04
C LEU A 181 14.34 -6.10 8.71
N PRO A 182 15.45 -6.85 8.54
CA PRO A 182 15.67 -8.09 9.29
C PRO A 182 15.64 -7.95 10.82
N GLU A 183 15.83 -6.73 11.35
CA GLU A 183 15.78 -6.45 12.80
C GLU A 183 14.35 -6.19 13.30
N TYR A 184 13.38 -5.97 12.40
CA TYR A 184 11.98 -5.81 12.74
C TYR A 184 11.23 -7.13 12.70
N GLN A 185 10.23 -7.26 13.57
CA GLN A 185 9.37 -8.42 13.67
C GLN A 185 7.92 -8.00 13.48
N ALA A 186 7.21 -8.54 12.48
CA ALA A 186 5.82 -8.19 12.17
C ALA A 186 4.96 -9.44 11.99
N TYR A 187 3.69 -9.35 12.35
CA TYR A 187 2.72 -10.41 12.04
C TYR A 187 2.17 -10.28 10.61
N THR A 188 2.27 -9.08 10.01
CA THR A 188 1.97 -8.85 8.60
C THR A 188 3.09 -8.06 7.95
N TRP A 189 3.55 -8.53 6.80
CA TRP A 189 4.43 -7.81 5.90
C TRP A 189 3.80 -7.67 4.53
N ILE A 190 3.92 -6.49 3.90
CA ILE A 190 3.66 -6.28 2.47
C ILE A 190 4.87 -5.62 1.82
N GLY A 191 5.17 -5.98 0.57
CA GLY A 191 6.33 -5.50 -0.17
C GLY A 191 6.01 -5.15 -1.62
N HIS A 192 6.78 -4.23 -2.18
CA HIS A 192 6.62 -3.71 -3.54
C HIS A 192 7.96 -3.45 -4.22
N GLY A 193 8.09 -3.90 -5.48
CA GLY A 193 9.12 -3.49 -6.42
C GLY A 193 8.49 -2.71 -7.58
N ARG A 194 8.87 -1.44 -7.72
CA ARG A 194 8.23 -0.50 -8.65
C ARG A 194 8.80 -0.63 -10.07
N PHE A 195 7.91 -0.57 -11.05
CA PHE A 195 8.23 -0.36 -12.46
C PHE A 195 7.35 0.77 -13.00
N PRO A 196 7.67 2.05 -12.74
CA PRO A 196 6.84 3.16 -13.18
C PRO A 196 6.88 3.29 -14.70
N THR A 197 5.72 3.57 -15.28
CA THR A 197 5.56 3.78 -16.73
C THR A 197 5.53 5.28 -17.09
N ASN A 198 4.94 6.12 -16.23
CA ASN A 198 4.65 7.51 -16.54
C ASN A 198 5.12 8.51 -15.46
N THR A 199 5.75 8.05 -14.37
CA THR A 199 6.16 8.92 -13.26
C THR A 199 7.64 8.73 -12.95
N PRO A 200 8.36 9.79 -12.55
CA PRO A 200 9.76 9.69 -12.19
C PRO A 200 9.96 8.81 -10.95
N GLY A 201 11.16 8.26 -10.80
CA GLY A 201 11.60 7.67 -9.53
C GLY A 201 11.88 8.79 -8.53
N TRP A 202 11.12 8.82 -7.41
CA TRP A 202 11.37 9.70 -6.28
C TRP A 202 10.87 9.05 -4.98
N TRP A 203 11.41 9.47 -3.85
CA TRP A 203 11.17 8.80 -2.57
C TRP A 203 9.70 8.76 -2.17
N GLY A 204 8.99 9.89 -2.25
CA GLY A 204 7.56 9.95 -1.93
C GLY A 204 6.68 9.13 -2.85
N GLY A 205 7.09 8.97 -4.12
CA GLY A 205 6.37 8.19 -5.12
C GLY A 205 6.64 6.67 -5.07
N ALA A 206 7.56 6.20 -4.23
CA ALA A 206 7.74 4.78 -3.97
C ALA A 206 6.56 4.22 -3.14
N HIS A 207 6.30 2.92 -3.27
CA HIS A 207 5.27 2.22 -2.49
C HIS A 207 5.87 1.63 -1.21
N PRO A 208 5.05 1.33 -0.18
CA PRO A 208 3.60 1.50 -0.06
C PRO A 208 3.15 2.95 0.11
N PHE A 209 1.86 3.22 -0.23
CA PHE A 209 1.15 4.42 0.17
C PHE A 209 0.33 4.15 1.41
N ASN A 210 0.30 5.11 2.33
CA ASN A 210 -0.32 4.91 3.65
C ASN A 210 -1.13 6.12 4.10
N ILE A 211 -2.23 5.84 4.75
CA ILE A 211 -2.93 6.75 5.65
C ILE A 211 -3.46 5.94 6.83
N LEU A 212 -3.18 6.38 8.05
CA LEU A 212 -3.48 5.64 9.26
C LEU A 212 -3.04 4.16 9.11
N ASP A 213 -3.92 3.22 9.41
CA ASP A 213 -3.62 1.78 9.35
C ASP A 213 -3.59 1.18 7.92
N TRP A 214 -4.02 1.95 6.91
CA TRP A 214 -4.12 1.44 5.54
C TRP A 214 -2.83 1.65 4.77
N ALA A 215 -2.09 0.58 4.50
CA ALA A 215 -0.93 0.62 3.60
C ALA A 215 -1.22 -0.19 2.34
N VAL A 216 -1.00 0.42 1.17
CA VAL A 216 -1.36 -0.15 -0.13
C VAL A 216 -0.14 -0.26 -1.03
N VAL A 217 0.07 -1.45 -1.61
CA VAL A 217 0.97 -1.68 -2.73
C VAL A 217 0.16 -2.04 -3.97
N HIS A 218 0.55 -1.52 -5.14
CA HIS A 218 -0.24 -1.57 -6.37
C HIS A 218 0.59 -1.95 -7.58
N ASN A 219 0.04 -2.83 -8.39
CA ASN A 219 0.54 -3.15 -9.73
C ASN A 219 -0.56 -2.83 -10.74
N GLY A 220 -0.41 -1.78 -11.51
CA GLY A 220 -1.38 -1.40 -12.54
C GLY A 220 -1.39 0.08 -12.86
N GLU A 221 -2.51 0.52 -13.44
CA GLU A 221 -2.80 1.90 -13.82
C GLU A 221 -4.27 2.18 -13.55
N ILE A 222 -4.58 3.19 -12.74
CA ILE A 222 -5.94 3.57 -12.37
C ILE A 222 -6.44 4.66 -13.33
N SER A 223 -7.18 4.28 -14.35
CA SER A 223 -7.72 5.21 -15.35
C SER A 223 -8.81 6.14 -14.78
N SER A 224 -9.43 5.78 -13.67
CA SER A 224 -10.39 6.61 -12.94
C SER A 224 -9.76 7.59 -11.95
N TYR A 225 -8.42 7.70 -11.89
CA TYR A 225 -7.69 8.53 -10.93
C TYR A 225 -8.30 9.91 -10.71
N GLY A 226 -8.58 10.65 -11.79
CA GLY A 226 -9.11 12.01 -11.68
C GLY A 226 -10.51 12.09 -11.04
N ILE A 227 -11.35 11.05 -11.22
CA ILE A 227 -12.68 10.97 -10.59
C ILE A 227 -12.49 10.61 -9.11
N ASN A 228 -11.69 9.59 -8.82
CA ASN A 228 -11.43 9.13 -7.46
C ASN A 228 -10.79 10.24 -6.61
N LYS A 229 -9.81 10.97 -7.16
CA LYS A 229 -9.17 12.11 -6.50
C LYS A 229 -10.20 13.18 -6.12
N ARG A 230 -11.02 13.66 -7.07
CA ARG A 230 -12.06 14.67 -6.79
C ARG A 230 -13.11 14.17 -5.78
N TYR A 231 -13.42 12.88 -5.80
CA TYR A 231 -14.32 12.30 -4.80
C TYR A 231 -13.70 12.35 -3.39
N LEU A 232 -12.41 12.00 -3.26
CA LEU A 232 -11.67 12.06 -2.00
C LEU A 232 -11.52 13.50 -1.48
N GLU A 233 -11.27 14.47 -2.37
CA GLU A 233 -11.17 15.91 -2.03
C GLU A 233 -12.46 16.43 -1.35
N MET A 234 -13.63 15.89 -1.71
CA MET A 234 -14.91 16.24 -1.04
C MET A 234 -14.94 15.83 0.45
N PHE A 235 -14.10 14.90 0.86
CA PHE A 235 -13.98 14.41 2.23
C PHE A 235 -12.70 14.88 2.94
N GLY A 236 -11.94 15.79 2.32
CA GLY A 236 -10.76 16.42 2.92
C GLY A 236 -9.44 15.64 2.74
N TYR A 237 -9.38 14.71 1.80
CA TYR A 237 -8.12 14.06 1.41
C TYR A 237 -7.47 14.82 0.25
N GLU A 238 -6.14 15.02 0.33
CA GLU A 238 -5.34 15.70 -0.68
C GLU A 238 -4.28 14.74 -1.23
N CYS A 239 -4.33 14.46 -2.54
CA CYS A 239 -3.32 13.60 -3.20
C CYS A 239 -2.14 14.45 -3.65
N THR A 240 -0.99 14.29 -3.00
CA THR A 240 0.21 15.11 -3.18
C THR A 240 1.42 14.33 -3.70
N LEU A 241 1.39 13.00 -3.67
CA LEU A 241 2.54 12.14 -3.94
C LEU A 241 2.69 11.76 -5.43
N LEU A 242 1.88 12.38 -6.31
CA LEU A 242 1.95 12.27 -7.78
C LEU A 242 1.81 10.85 -8.33
N THR A 243 0.98 10.02 -7.71
CA THR A 243 0.72 8.65 -8.15
C THR A 243 -0.76 8.28 -7.98
N ASP A 244 -1.23 7.40 -8.84
CA ASP A 244 -2.59 6.89 -8.79
C ASP A 244 -2.85 5.97 -7.59
N THR A 245 -1.82 5.35 -7.02
CA THR A 245 -1.95 4.45 -5.87
C THR A 245 -2.36 5.18 -4.58
N GLU A 246 -2.01 6.46 -4.46
CA GLU A 246 -2.38 7.27 -3.29
C GLU A 246 -3.90 7.29 -3.08
N VAL A 247 -4.69 7.37 -4.17
CA VAL A 247 -6.15 7.33 -4.06
C VAL A 247 -6.65 6.00 -3.49
N MET A 248 -5.97 4.89 -3.73
CA MET A 248 -6.38 3.59 -3.19
C MET A 248 -6.29 3.56 -1.66
N ALA A 249 -5.18 4.03 -1.09
CA ALA A 249 -5.02 4.08 0.36
C ALA A 249 -6.12 4.94 1.02
N TYR A 250 -6.40 6.10 0.43
CA TYR A 250 -7.42 7.01 0.95
C TYR A 250 -8.85 6.50 0.74
N LEU A 251 -9.13 5.76 -0.35
CA LEU A 251 -10.43 5.13 -0.57
C LEU A 251 -10.70 4.02 0.46
N PHE A 252 -9.70 3.20 0.83
CA PHE A 252 -9.87 2.20 1.88
C PHE A 252 -10.19 2.86 3.22
N ASP A 253 -9.48 3.92 3.60
CA ASP A 253 -9.76 4.67 4.82
C ASP A 253 -11.16 5.31 4.79
N LEU A 254 -11.51 5.99 3.70
CA LEU A 254 -12.83 6.63 3.54
C LEU A 254 -13.97 5.62 3.63
N LEU A 255 -13.90 4.53 2.86
CA LEU A 255 -15.00 3.57 2.76
C LEU A 255 -15.16 2.73 4.04
N ILE A 256 -14.06 2.29 4.63
CA ILE A 256 -14.12 1.36 5.77
C ILE A 256 -14.17 2.12 7.09
N ARG A 257 -13.19 2.97 7.39
CA ARG A 257 -13.17 3.68 8.66
C ARG A 257 -14.23 4.77 8.75
N LYS A 258 -14.31 5.65 7.73
CA LYS A 258 -15.15 6.85 7.79
C LYS A 258 -16.61 6.58 7.45
N HIS A 259 -16.87 5.72 6.45
CA HIS A 259 -18.25 5.34 6.07
C HIS A 259 -18.74 4.07 6.76
N GLY A 260 -17.87 3.34 7.47
CA GLY A 260 -18.25 2.15 8.24
C GLY A 260 -18.62 0.93 7.41
N LEU A 261 -18.19 0.87 6.14
CA LEU A 261 -18.47 -0.30 5.30
C LEU A 261 -17.62 -1.51 5.75
N PRO A 262 -18.19 -2.71 5.79
CA PRO A 262 -17.39 -3.94 5.90
C PRO A 262 -16.36 -4.03 4.77
N ILE A 263 -15.21 -4.64 5.06
CA ILE A 263 -14.09 -4.76 4.09
C ILE A 263 -14.55 -5.39 2.77
N GLU A 264 -15.33 -6.44 2.83
CA GLU A 264 -15.88 -7.15 1.66
C GLU A 264 -16.76 -6.23 0.82
N VAL A 265 -17.57 -5.40 1.47
CA VAL A 265 -18.43 -4.42 0.77
C VAL A 265 -17.60 -3.31 0.16
N ALA A 266 -16.58 -2.80 0.85
CA ALA A 266 -15.65 -1.83 0.28
C ALA A 266 -14.94 -2.38 -0.96
N CYS A 267 -14.50 -3.64 -0.94
CA CYS A 267 -13.94 -4.32 -2.12
C CYS A 267 -14.96 -4.42 -3.27
N LYS A 268 -16.23 -4.72 -2.97
CA LYS A 268 -17.32 -4.71 -3.95
C LYS A 268 -17.57 -3.32 -4.55
N VAL A 269 -17.36 -2.24 -3.79
CA VAL A 269 -17.41 -0.85 -4.31
C VAL A 269 -16.25 -0.59 -5.27
N LEU A 270 -15.01 -0.91 -4.84
CA LEU A 270 -13.79 -0.60 -5.59
C LEU A 270 -13.69 -1.38 -6.91
N ALA A 271 -14.10 -2.64 -6.91
CA ALA A 271 -14.01 -3.55 -8.06
C ALA A 271 -15.41 -4.00 -8.56
N ALA A 272 -16.43 -3.15 -8.45
CA ALA A 272 -17.79 -3.51 -8.81
C ALA A 272 -17.90 -4.03 -10.25
N PRO A 273 -18.70 -5.09 -10.52
CA PRO A 273 -18.88 -5.67 -11.85
C PRO A 273 -19.50 -4.67 -12.83
N PHE A 274 -19.49 -4.99 -14.12
CA PHE A 274 -20.17 -4.16 -15.12
C PHE A 274 -21.69 -4.24 -14.95
N TRP A 275 -22.40 -3.21 -15.36
CA TRP A 275 -23.87 -3.18 -15.32
C TRP A 275 -24.50 -4.39 -15.99
N LYS A 276 -24.00 -4.79 -17.17
CA LYS A 276 -24.49 -5.97 -17.89
C LYS A 276 -24.38 -7.27 -17.09
N ASP A 277 -23.38 -7.37 -16.20
CA ASP A 277 -23.16 -8.56 -15.38
C ASP A 277 -24.08 -8.53 -14.15
N ILE A 278 -24.34 -7.34 -13.60
CA ILE A 278 -25.33 -7.12 -12.53
C ILE A 278 -26.74 -7.42 -13.02
N ASP A 279 -27.10 -6.95 -14.23
CA ASP A 279 -28.45 -7.08 -14.78
C ASP A 279 -28.85 -8.55 -15.08
N VAL A 280 -27.89 -9.45 -15.23
CA VAL A 280 -28.12 -10.88 -15.48
C VAL A 280 -27.81 -11.77 -14.27
N ASP A 281 -27.49 -11.19 -13.13
CA ASP A 281 -27.24 -11.95 -11.89
C ASP A 281 -28.54 -12.65 -11.46
N GLU A 282 -28.46 -13.95 -11.19
CA GLU A 282 -29.61 -14.75 -10.77
C GLU A 282 -29.96 -14.52 -9.29
N ASP A 283 -29.02 -13.99 -8.48
CA ASP A 283 -29.27 -13.60 -7.10
C ASP A 283 -29.78 -12.15 -7.03
N ALA A 284 -31.10 -12.02 -6.84
CA ALA A 284 -31.74 -10.71 -6.74
C ALA A 284 -31.22 -9.83 -5.60
N ALA A 285 -30.72 -10.42 -4.50
CA ALA A 285 -30.15 -9.67 -3.38
C ALA A 285 -28.75 -9.13 -3.75
N GLU A 286 -27.91 -9.91 -4.42
CA GLU A 286 -26.63 -9.46 -4.97
C GLU A 286 -26.85 -8.37 -6.04
N GLN A 287 -27.81 -8.54 -6.93
CA GLN A 287 -28.17 -7.55 -7.95
C GLN A 287 -28.58 -6.20 -7.32
N GLU A 288 -29.46 -6.21 -6.31
CA GLU A 288 -29.91 -5.03 -5.60
C GLU A 288 -28.75 -4.36 -4.84
N LEU A 289 -27.89 -5.17 -4.18
CA LEU A 289 -26.70 -4.69 -3.47
C LEU A 289 -25.76 -3.96 -4.42
N PHE A 290 -25.34 -4.60 -5.51
CA PHE A 290 -24.41 -3.98 -6.46
C PHE A 290 -24.99 -2.76 -7.15
N THR A 291 -26.28 -2.79 -7.49
CA THR A 291 -27.00 -1.62 -8.03
C THR A 291 -26.89 -0.44 -7.05
N SER A 292 -27.25 -0.66 -5.78
CA SER A 292 -27.22 0.35 -4.75
C SER A 292 -25.79 0.89 -4.51
N LEU A 293 -24.80 0.00 -4.38
CA LEU A 293 -23.40 0.37 -4.21
C LEU A 293 -22.89 1.22 -5.37
N ARG A 294 -23.19 0.86 -6.61
CA ARG A 294 -22.77 1.62 -7.79
C ARG A 294 -23.48 2.97 -7.93
N MET A 295 -24.71 3.09 -7.48
CA MET A 295 -25.41 4.38 -7.46
C MET A 295 -24.85 5.32 -6.39
N VAL A 296 -24.55 4.81 -5.19
CA VAL A 296 -24.07 5.62 -4.07
C VAL A 296 -22.55 5.91 -4.19
N TYR A 297 -21.78 4.91 -4.53
CA TYR A 297 -20.31 4.96 -4.52
C TYR A 297 -19.67 4.94 -5.92
N GLY A 298 -20.40 5.31 -6.97
CA GLY A 298 -19.90 5.27 -8.34
C GLY A 298 -18.59 6.03 -8.57
N SER A 299 -18.35 7.08 -7.81
CA SER A 299 -17.11 7.87 -7.87
C SER A 299 -15.93 7.23 -7.12
N ALA A 300 -16.19 6.24 -6.27
CA ALA A 300 -15.16 5.44 -5.60
C ALA A 300 -14.76 4.20 -6.42
N LEU A 301 -15.55 3.82 -7.43
CA LEU A 301 -15.20 2.71 -8.33
C LEU A 301 -13.85 2.95 -8.99
N VAL A 302 -12.98 1.95 -8.92
CA VAL A 302 -11.65 1.97 -9.53
C VAL A 302 -11.69 1.29 -10.90
N ASN A 303 -11.41 2.06 -11.94
CA ASN A 303 -11.27 1.55 -13.30
C ASN A 303 -9.80 1.48 -13.71
N GLY A 304 -9.49 0.51 -14.55
CA GLY A 304 -8.15 0.21 -15.05
C GLY A 304 -7.68 -1.16 -14.60
N PRO A 305 -6.54 -1.62 -15.14
CA PRO A 305 -5.91 -2.85 -14.70
C PRO A 305 -5.25 -2.64 -13.36
N PHE A 306 -5.67 -3.36 -12.32
CA PHE A 306 -5.00 -3.29 -11.02
C PHE A 306 -4.94 -4.64 -10.31
N ALA A 307 -3.88 -4.83 -9.55
CA ALA A 307 -3.81 -5.74 -8.42
C ALA A 307 -3.22 -4.97 -7.24
N VAL A 308 -3.84 -5.08 -6.07
CA VAL A 308 -3.37 -4.45 -4.84
C VAL A 308 -3.21 -5.48 -3.74
N ILE A 309 -2.24 -5.25 -2.85
CA ILE A 309 -2.19 -5.87 -1.54
C ILE A 309 -2.30 -4.72 -0.53
N VAL A 310 -3.20 -4.88 0.42
CA VAL A 310 -3.48 -3.88 1.45
C VAL A 310 -3.22 -4.50 2.81
N GLY A 311 -2.32 -3.89 3.56
CA GLY A 311 -2.14 -4.19 4.98
C GLY A 311 -3.02 -3.28 5.83
N PHE A 312 -3.47 -3.79 6.96
CA PHE A 312 -4.19 -3.04 7.99
C PHE A 312 -3.94 -3.66 9.36
N SER A 313 -4.26 -2.95 10.44
CA SER A 313 -3.91 -3.35 11.82
C SER A 313 -4.36 -4.76 12.21
N ARG A 314 -5.45 -5.24 11.65
CA ARG A 314 -5.97 -6.58 11.94
C ARG A 314 -5.84 -7.56 10.80
N GLY A 315 -5.07 -7.24 9.75
CA GLY A 315 -5.01 -8.17 8.64
C GLY A 315 -4.29 -7.69 7.38
N MET A 316 -4.57 -8.44 6.32
CA MET A 316 -4.11 -8.19 4.98
C MET A 316 -5.18 -8.62 3.98
N LEU A 317 -5.34 -7.89 2.90
CA LEU A 317 -6.16 -8.32 1.78
C LEU A 317 -5.41 -8.19 0.44
N GLY A 318 -5.73 -9.08 -0.49
CA GLY A 318 -5.38 -8.97 -1.90
C GLY A 318 -6.64 -8.78 -2.74
N LEU A 319 -6.61 -7.85 -3.69
CA LEU A 319 -7.73 -7.58 -4.59
C LEU A 319 -7.20 -7.26 -5.99
N ASN A 320 -7.81 -7.83 -7.01
CA ASN A 320 -7.57 -7.45 -8.40
C ASN A 320 -8.80 -6.81 -9.04
N ASP A 321 -8.58 -6.18 -10.19
CA ASP A 321 -9.63 -5.51 -10.93
C ASP A 321 -10.76 -6.47 -11.36
N ARG A 322 -11.91 -5.89 -11.68
CA ARG A 322 -13.16 -6.59 -12.01
C ARG A 322 -13.11 -7.49 -13.26
N ILE A 323 -12.00 -7.50 -14.01
CA ILE A 323 -11.77 -8.39 -15.16
C ILE A 323 -10.43 -9.12 -15.07
N LYS A 324 -9.70 -8.98 -13.95
CA LYS A 324 -8.46 -9.67 -13.62
C LYS A 324 -7.36 -9.47 -14.68
N LEU A 325 -7.11 -8.20 -15.03
CA LEU A 325 -6.04 -7.84 -15.98
C LEU A 325 -4.64 -7.97 -15.37
N ARG A 326 -4.51 -7.81 -14.05
CA ARG A 326 -3.23 -7.99 -13.37
C ARG A 326 -3.21 -9.31 -12.60
N PRO A 327 -2.07 -10.04 -12.61
CA PRO A 327 -1.95 -11.31 -11.92
C PRO A 327 -1.95 -11.11 -10.41
N LEU A 328 -2.61 -12.02 -9.70
CA LEU A 328 -2.55 -12.17 -8.27
C LEU A 328 -2.71 -13.65 -7.93
N VAL A 329 -1.84 -14.16 -7.07
CA VAL A 329 -1.85 -15.55 -6.58
C VAL A 329 -1.88 -15.50 -5.06
N ALA A 330 -2.68 -16.36 -4.48
CA ALA A 330 -2.76 -16.56 -3.04
C ALA A 330 -2.34 -17.98 -2.67
N ALA A 331 -1.80 -18.15 -1.48
CA ALA A 331 -1.49 -19.46 -0.93
C ALA A 331 -1.67 -19.47 0.59
N THR A 332 -1.90 -20.66 1.16
CA THR A 332 -1.95 -20.87 2.61
C THR A 332 -0.99 -21.97 3.04
N LYS A 333 -0.45 -21.82 4.24
CA LYS A 333 0.30 -22.84 4.96
C LYS A 333 0.06 -22.64 6.46
N ASP A 334 -0.56 -23.61 7.10
CA ASP A 334 -0.94 -23.53 8.52
C ASP A 334 -1.76 -22.26 8.83
N ASP A 335 -1.29 -21.38 9.70
CA ASP A 335 -1.91 -20.07 10.00
C ASP A 335 -1.54 -18.96 9.00
N LEU A 336 -0.57 -19.20 8.12
CA LEU A 336 -0.05 -18.20 7.20
C LEU A 336 -0.90 -18.06 5.93
N LEU A 337 -1.17 -16.82 5.52
CA LEU A 337 -1.71 -16.47 4.21
C LEU A 337 -0.67 -15.66 3.46
N TYR A 338 -0.44 -16.04 2.22
CA TYR A 338 0.43 -15.38 1.27
C TYR A 338 -0.38 -14.84 0.10
N VAL A 339 0.00 -13.65 -0.38
CA VAL A 339 -0.54 -13.07 -1.62
C VAL A 339 0.62 -12.47 -2.40
N SER A 340 0.72 -12.75 -3.70
CA SER A 340 1.80 -12.20 -4.54
C SER A 340 1.37 -12.04 -5.99
N SER A 341 2.11 -11.23 -6.74
CA SER A 341 2.01 -11.16 -8.19
C SER A 341 2.38 -12.48 -8.88
N GLU A 342 3.26 -13.27 -8.26
CA GLU A 342 3.75 -14.55 -8.81
C GLU A 342 3.86 -15.63 -7.74
N GLU A 343 3.51 -16.86 -8.10
CA GLU A 343 3.64 -18.02 -7.24
C GLU A 343 5.10 -18.29 -6.84
N ALA A 344 6.05 -17.98 -7.71
CA ALA A 344 7.48 -18.16 -7.45
C ALA A 344 7.96 -17.39 -6.20
N ALA A 345 7.47 -16.16 -5.99
CA ALA A 345 7.77 -15.36 -4.81
C ALA A 345 7.25 -15.99 -3.51
N ILE A 346 6.07 -16.61 -3.58
CA ILE A 346 5.52 -17.37 -2.45
C ILE A 346 6.36 -18.62 -2.18
N ARG A 347 6.69 -19.38 -3.23
CA ARG A 347 7.44 -20.62 -3.08
C ARG A 347 8.88 -20.42 -2.62
N GLN A 348 9.45 -19.26 -2.81
CA GLN A 348 10.74 -18.88 -2.25
C GLN A 348 10.74 -18.97 -0.71
N ILE A 349 9.68 -18.51 -0.07
CA ILE A 349 9.56 -18.44 1.38
C ILE A 349 8.63 -19.52 1.96
N CYS A 350 7.86 -20.19 1.12
CA CYS A 350 6.99 -21.32 1.46
C CYS A 350 7.06 -22.39 0.35
N PRO A 351 8.08 -23.26 0.32
CA PRO A 351 8.29 -24.22 -0.80
C PRO A 351 7.13 -25.21 -0.99
N ARG A 352 6.36 -25.52 0.07
CA ARG A 352 5.27 -26.48 0.07
C ARG A 352 4.02 -25.90 0.75
N PRO A 353 3.31 -24.97 0.09
CA PRO A 353 2.03 -24.46 0.58
C PRO A 353 0.98 -25.59 0.59
N ASP A 354 0.00 -25.49 1.48
CA ASP A 354 -1.12 -26.45 1.55
C ASP A 354 -2.12 -26.22 0.42
N ARG A 355 -2.33 -24.96 0.03
CA ARG A 355 -3.22 -24.56 -1.05
C ARG A 355 -2.60 -23.38 -1.81
N VAL A 356 -2.76 -23.39 -3.15
CA VAL A 356 -2.42 -22.26 -4.03
C VAL A 356 -3.61 -22.03 -4.96
N TRP A 357 -3.99 -20.77 -5.15
CA TRP A 357 -5.06 -20.39 -6.10
C TRP A 357 -4.86 -18.98 -6.63
N ALA A 358 -5.48 -18.70 -7.75
CA ALA A 358 -5.61 -17.35 -8.28
C ALA A 358 -7.03 -16.84 -7.96
N PRO A 359 -7.19 -15.73 -7.22
CA PRO A 359 -8.50 -15.17 -6.91
C PRO A 359 -9.30 -14.85 -8.17
N ASP A 360 -10.61 -14.90 -8.11
CA ASP A 360 -11.48 -14.47 -9.20
C ASP A 360 -11.48 -12.93 -9.31
N ALA A 361 -11.92 -12.43 -10.47
CA ALA A 361 -11.98 -11.01 -10.76
C ALA A 361 -12.83 -10.25 -9.71
N GLY A 362 -12.27 -9.21 -9.11
CA GLY A 362 -12.94 -8.42 -8.07
C GLY A 362 -13.22 -9.15 -6.75
N GLN A 363 -12.75 -10.38 -6.60
CA GLN A 363 -12.91 -11.15 -5.35
C GLN A 363 -11.71 -10.93 -4.42
N PRO A 364 -11.92 -10.42 -3.20
CA PRO A 364 -10.84 -10.22 -2.26
C PRO A 364 -10.38 -11.53 -1.65
N VAL A 365 -9.07 -11.63 -1.41
CA VAL A 365 -8.46 -12.63 -0.52
C VAL A 365 -8.15 -11.93 0.78
N ILE A 366 -8.79 -12.31 1.88
CA ILE A 366 -8.66 -11.64 3.16
C ILE A 366 -8.06 -12.58 4.19
N GLY A 367 -6.99 -12.14 4.85
CA GLY A 367 -6.43 -12.75 6.05
C GLY A 367 -6.61 -11.81 7.24
N GLN A 368 -7.22 -12.30 8.32
CA GLN A 368 -7.43 -11.54 9.54
C GLN A 368 -6.80 -12.24 10.73
N LEU A 369 -6.32 -11.48 11.70
CA LEU A 369 -5.86 -11.99 12.97
C LEU A 369 -7.00 -12.69 13.70
N LYS A 370 -6.70 -13.85 14.29
CA LYS A 370 -7.61 -14.58 15.17
C LYS A 370 -7.53 -13.98 16.57
N GLY A 371 -8.67 -13.60 17.14
CA GLY A 371 -8.74 -13.04 18.50
C GLY A 371 -8.27 -11.57 18.59
N ASP A 372 -8.19 -11.06 19.81
CA ASP A 372 -7.61 -9.75 20.11
C ASP A 372 -6.10 -9.92 20.36
N VAL A 373 -5.27 -9.45 19.43
CA VAL A 373 -3.81 -9.46 19.52
C VAL A 373 -3.34 -8.05 19.88
#